data_12692a9d695da904fede243f942e4336
#
_entry.id   12692a9d695da904fede243f942e4336
#
_cell.length_a   1.000
_cell.length_b   1.000
_cell.length_c   1.000
_cell.angle_alpha   90.00
_cell.angle_beta   90.00
_cell.angle_gamma   90.00
#
_symmetry.space_group_name_H-M   'P 1'
#
loop_
_entity.id
_entity.type
_entity.pdbx_description
1 polymer ?
#
loop_
_entity_poly.entity_id
_entity_poly.type
_entity_poly.pdbx_seq_one_letter_code
_entity_poly.pdbx_strand_id
1 'polypeptide(L)'
;FESKIKHIHELIRCGDTYQVNYTYRIKGKAYGDPLLIYGLLREKQPGPFGAYIEKSDGWLLSCSPEWFLRKEGPHLIAKPMKGTGKVGEISPQFLKNDPKNRAENLMIVDLLRNDLGKISIPGTVKVPNLFDVQQHGEVLQMTSTIEATASNNLTLLSLLKAIFPCGSVTGT
;
A
#
# COMPACT_ATOMS: atom_id res chain seq x y z
N PHE A 1 1.32 -23.46 6.20
CA PHE A 1 0.44 -22.38 5.78
C PHE A 1 -0.98 -22.58 6.33
N GLU A 2 -1.68 -23.65 5.94
CA GLU A 2 -3.09 -23.91 6.27
C GLU A 2 -3.40 -23.86 7.78
N SER A 3 -2.55 -24.46 8.63
CA SER A 3 -2.75 -24.45 10.09
C SER A 3 -2.74 -23.03 10.68
N LYS A 4 -1.89 -22.15 10.14
CA LYS A 4 -1.82 -20.74 10.55
C LYS A 4 -3.06 -19.97 10.09
N ILE A 5 -3.54 -20.22 8.88
CA ILE A 5 -4.79 -19.61 8.39
C ILE A 5 -5.99 -20.07 9.22
N LYS A 6 -6.09 -21.36 9.56
CA LYS A 6 -7.15 -21.86 10.45
C LYS A 6 -7.12 -21.16 11.80
N HIS A 7 -5.94 -21.02 12.39
CA HIS A 7 -5.80 -20.30 13.67
C HIS A 7 -6.20 -18.83 13.57
N ILE A 8 -5.83 -18.13 12.50
CA ILE A 8 -6.24 -16.74 12.26
C ILE A 8 -7.78 -16.65 12.15
N HIS A 9 -8.42 -17.57 11.43
CA HIS A 9 -9.88 -17.61 11.35
C HIS A 9 -10.54 -17.81 12.71
N GLU A 10 -9.94 -18.62 13.61
CA GLU A 10 -10.44 -18.77 14.98
C GLU A 10 -10.35 -17.45 15.75
N LEU A 11 -9.21 -16.75 15.70
CA LEU A 11 -9.03 -15.45 16.36
C LEU A 11 -10.05 -14.40 15.85
N ILE A 12 -10.30 -14.37 14.54
CA ILE A 12 -11.32 -13.49 13.96
C ILE A 12 -12.71 -13.88 14.45
N ARG A 13 -13.03 -15.18 14.51
CA ARG A 13 -14.35 -15.67 14.96
C ARG A 13 -14.59 -15.39 16.44
N CYS A 14 -13.54 -15.46 17.26
CA CYS A 14 -13.61 -15.15 18.70
C CYS A 14 -13.66 -13.64 18.99
N GLY A 15 -13.42 -12.79 17.98
CA GLY A 15 -13.38 -11.33 18.14
C GLY A 15 -12.06 -10.79 18.69
N ASP A 16 -11.01 -11.63 18.77
CA ASP A 16 -9.68 -11.21 19.22
C ASP A 16 -9.01 -10.27 18.21
N THR A 17 -9.37 -10.41 16.94
CA THR A 17 -8.95 -9.51 15.85
C THR A 17 -10.02 -9.53 14.75
N TYR A 18 -10.04 -8.50 13.90
CA TYR A 18 -10.95 -8.42 12.76
C TYR A 18 -10.26 -8.54 11.41
N GLN A 19 -8.93 -8.37 11.37
CA GLN A 19 -8.10 -8.49 10.16
C GLN A 19 -6.68 -8.89 10.51
N VAL A 20 -6.08 -9.73 9.69
CA VAL A 20 -4.67 -10.12 9.78
C VAL A 20 -4.04 -10.12 8.39
N ASN A 21 -2.93 -9.42 8.22
CA ASN A 21 -2.09 -9.53 7.03
C ASN A 21 -1.04 -10.63 7.28
N TYR A 22 -1.34 -11.85 6.82
CA TYR A 22 -0.43 -12.97 7.00
C TYR A 22 0.72 -12.90 6.01
N THR A 23 1.94 -12.80 6.52
CA THR A 23 3.16 -12.72 5.72
C THR A 23 4.13 -13.84 6.07
N TYR A 24 4.92 -14.27 5.09
CA TYR A 24 6.02 -15.21 5.28
C TYR A 24 7.18 -14.88 4.34
N ARG A 25 8.37 -15.29 4.74
CA ARG A 25 9.58 -15.05 3.94
C ARG A 25 9.91 -16.28 3.11
N ILE A 26 10.04 -16.10 1.80
CA ILE A 26 10.61 -17.10 0.90
C ILE A 26 12.12 -16.85 0.81
N LYS A 27 12.91 -17.89 1.04
CA LYS A 27 14.37 -17.85 0.90
C LYS A 27 14.78 -18.69 -0.30
N GLY A 28 15.71 -18.18 -1.09
CA GLY A 28 16.25 -18.85 -2.26
C GLY A 28 17.67 -18.38 -2.56
N LYS A 29 18.24 -18.94 -3.61
CA LYS A 29 19.53 -18.52 -4.17
C LYS A 29 19.27 -17.89 -5.54
N ALA A 30 19.92 -16.78 -5.81
CA ALA A 30 19.98 -16.14 -7.12
C ALA A 30 21.46 -16.01 -7.52
N TYR A 31 21.72 -16.12 -8.81
CA TYR A 31 23.06 -16.01 -9.39
C TYR A 31 23.03 -14.97 -10.49
N GLY A 32 24.06 -14.15 -10.57
CA GLY A 32 24.21 -13.11 -11.58
C GLY A 32 24.32 -11.71 -10.97
N ASP A 33 24.41 -10.73 -11.83
CA ASP A 33 24.46 -9.32 -11.44
C ASP A 33 23.10 -8.86 -10.89
N PRO A 34 23.04 -8.28 -9.67
CA PRO A 34 21.80 -7.82 -9.07
C PRO A 34 21.03 -6.80 -9.91
N LEU A 35 21.72 -5.94 -10.67
CA LEU A 35 21.08 -4.95 -11.52
C LEU A 35 20.39 -5.61 -12.72
N LEU A 36 21.02 -6.64 -13.33
CA LEU A 36 20.39 -7.42 -14.39
C LEU A 36 19.18 -8.21 -13.86
N ILE A 37 19.30 -8.80 -12.68
CA ILE A 37 18.16 -9.47 -12.01
C ILE A 37 17.01 -8.47 -11.79
N TYR A 38 17.32 -7.25 -11.33
CA TYR A 38 16.32 -6.21 -11.17
C TYR A 38 15.66 -5.82 -12.49
N GLY A 39 16.41 -5.72 -13.59
CA GLY A 39 15.87 -5.49 -14.93
C GLY A 39 14.83 -6.54 -15.32
N LEU A 40 15.16 -7.82 -15.17
CA LEU A 40 14.24 -8.93 -15.45
C LEU A 40 12.99 -8.92 -14.56
N LEU A 41 13.13 -8.56 -13.28
CA LEU A 41 11.99 -8.39 -12.38
C LEU A 41 11.08 -7.23 -12.85
N ARG A 42 11.67 -6.11 -13.28
CA ARG A 42 10.92 -4.96 -13.81
C ARG A 42 10.15 -5.27 -15.08
N GLU A 43 10.69 -6.10 -15.96
CA GLU A 43 9.97 -6.58 -17.16
C GLU A 43 8.73 -7.41 -16.80
N LYS A 44 8.85 -8.24 -15.77
CA LYS A 44 7.74 -9.10 -15.29
C LYS A 44 6.72 -8.33 -14.45
N GLN A 45 7.18 -7.32 -13.72
CA GLN A 45 6.37 -6.53 -12.81
C GLN A 45 6.64 -5.03 -13.03
N PRO A 46 6.09 -4.42 -14.08
CA PRO A 46 6.34 -3.02 -14.43
C PRO A 46 5.62 -2.04 -13.50
N GLY A 47 5.90 -2.13 -12.20
CA GLY A 47 5.35 -1.21 -11.20
C GLY A 47 5.97 0.18 -11.32
N PRO A 48 5.21 1.28 -11.10
CA PRO A 48 5.71 2.64 -11.23
C PRO A 48 6.68 3.06 -10.11
N PHE A 49 6.68 2.34 -8.97
CA PHE A 49 7.45 2.68 -7.76
C PHE A 49 8.56 1.66 -7.47
N GLY A 50 9.24 1.21 -8.52
CA GLY A 50 10.38 0.32 -8.37
C GLY A 50 11.60 1.06 -7.81
N ALA A 51 12.44 0.31 -7.07
CA ALA A 51 13.70 0.82 -6.54
C ALA A 51 14.80 -0.25 -6.55
N TYR A 52 16.00 0.16 -6.93
CA TYR A 52 17.22 -0.60 -6.76
C TYR A 52 18.09 0.14 -5.74
N ILE A 53 18.35 -0.49 -4.61
CA ILE A 53 19.11 0.13 -3.51
C ILE A 53 20.27 -0.78 -3.14
N GLU A 54 21.49 -0.28 -3.29
CA GLU A 54 22.69 -0.94 -2.80
C GLU A 54 22.91 -0.60 -1.33
N LYS A 55 23.24 -1.61 -0.55
CA LYS A 55 23.57 -1.51 0.87
C LYS A 55 24.92 -2.18 1.14
N SER A 56 25.48 -1.95 2.31
CA SER A 56 26.74 -2.56 2.72
C SER A 56 26.70 -4.10 2.82
N ASP A 57 25.53 -4.66 3.02
CA ASP A 57 25.28 -6.11 3.19
C ASP A 57 24.50 -6.77 2.05
N GLY A 58 24.30 -6.05 0.94
CA GLY A 58 23.58 -6.57 -0.22
C GLY A 58 22.71 -5.54 -0.93
N TRP A 59 21.69 -6.00 -1.65
CA TRP A 59 20.81 -5.17 -2.47
C TRP A 59 19.36 -5.36 -2.10
N LEU A 60 18.58 -4.28 -2.18
CA LEU A 60 17.13 -4.31 -2.13
C LEU A 60 16.58 -4.04 -3.52
N LEU A 61 15.87 -5.01 -4.09
CA LEU A 61 15.22 -4.92 -5.39
C LEU A 61 13.71 -4.85 -5.16
N SER A 62 13.12 -3.69 -5.41
CA SER A 62 11.69 -3.46 -5.18
C SER A 62 10.97 -3.20 -6.50
N CYS A 63 9.85 -3.87 -6.72
CA CYS A 63 8.93 -3.66 -7.85
C CYS A 63 7.55 -3.26 -7.31
N SER A 64 7.48 -2.26 -6.43
CA SER A 64 6.24 -1.86 -5.77
C SER A 64 5.24 -1.27 -6.78
N PRO A 65 3.98 -1.71 -6.76
CA PRO A 65 2.91 -1.07 -7.51
C PRO A 65 2.25 0.06 -6.73
N GLU A 66 2.47 0.14 -5.42
CA GLU A 66 1.73 1.02 -4.51
C GLU A 66 2.51 2.29 -4.18
N TRP A 67 1.81 3.41 -4.22
CA TRP A 67 2.31 4.71 -3.80
C TRP A 67 1.94 4.98 -2.34
N PHE A 68 2.92 4.84 -1.46
CA PHE A 68 2.73 5.01 -0.03
C PHE A 68 2.49 6.47 0.37
N LEU A 69 3.47 7.33 0.12
CA LEU A 69 3.40 8.76 0.41
C LEU A 69 4.28 9.55 -0.55
N ARG A 70 3.79 10.70 -0.95
CA ARG A 70 4.56 11.74 -1.65
C ARG A 70 4.48 13.04 -0.86
N LYS A 71 5.63 13.68 -0.67
CA LYS A 71 5.73 15.02 -0.10
C LYS A 71 6.38 15.95 -1.10
N GLU A 72 5.68 16.99 -1.50
CA GLU A 72 6.16 18.05 -2.40
C GLU A 72 5.90 19.41 -1.74
N GLY A 73 6.98 20.08 -1.31
CA GLY A 73 6.84 21.26 -0.48
C GLY A 73 5.99 20.96 0.77
N PRO A 74 4.91 21.68 1.02
CA PRO A 74 3.99 21.42 2.12
C PRO A 74 2.93 20.34 1.77
N HIS A 75 2.80 19.92 0.51
CA HIS A 75 1.77 18.98 0.08
C HIS A 75 2.15 17.54 0.41
N LEU A 76 1.23 16.84 1.06
CA LEU A 76 1.29 15.42 1.35
C LEU A 76 0.20 14.72 0.55
N ILE A 77 0.56 13.64 -0.16
CA ILE A 77 -0.37 12.85 -0.95
C ILE A 77 -0.12 11.37 -0.66
N ALA A 78 -1.17 10.65 -0.29
CA ALA A 78 -1.17 9.20 -0.15
C ALA A 78 -2.21 8.57 -1.09
N LYS A 79 -1.86 7.42 -1.71
CA LYS A 79 -2.77 6.70 -2.60
C LYS A 79 -2.85 5.22 -2.21
N PRO A 80 -3.60 4.90 -1.16
CA PRO A 80 -3.80 3.50 -0.78
C PRO A 80 -4.52 2.73 -1.88
N MET A 81 -4.14 1.47 -2.01
CA MET A 81 -4.66 0.55 -3.00
C MET A 81 -5.29 -0.65 -2.30
N LYS A 82 -6.58 -0.86 -2.53
CA LYS A 82 -7.32 -2.06 -2.13
C LYS A 82 -8.35 -2.39 -3.18
N GLY A 83 -8.48 -3.65 -3.49
CA GLY A 83 -9.32 -4.12 -4.59
C GLY A 83 -8.51 -4.29 -5.87
N THR A 84 -8.41 -5.54 -6.30
CA THR A 84 -7.65 -5.96 -7.48
C THR A 84 -8.51 -6.88 -8.31
N GLY A 85 -8.47 -6.69 -9.62
CA GLY A 85 -9.14 -7.57 -10.58
C GLY A 85 -8.31 -7.79 -11.83
N LYS A 86 -8.57 -8.86 -12.54
CA LYS A 86 -7.90 -9.13 -13.81
C LYS A 86 -8.71 -8.54 -14.96
N VAL A 87 -8.01 -7.87 -15.87
CA VAL A 87 -8.61 -7.33 -17.09
C VAL A 87 -9.24 -8.46 -17.92
N GLY A 88 -10.47 -8.27 -18.37
CA GLY A 88 -11.22 -9.29 -19.10
C GLY A 88 -12.02 -10.26 -18.21
N GLU A 89 -11.70 -10.42 -16.92
CA GLU A 89 -12.49 -11.22 -15.99
C GLU A 89 -13.54 -10.39 -15.26
N ILE A 90 -13.18 -9.15 -14.88
CA ILE A 90 -14.12 -8.21 -14.27
C ILE A 90 -14.04 -6.84 -14.95
N SER A 91 -15.14 -6.08 -14.92
CA SER A 91 -15.14 -4.70 -15.42
C SER A 91 -14.64 -3.71 -14.35
N PRO A 92 -14.06 -2.55 -14.74
CA PRO A 92 -13.73 -1.48 -13.81
C PRO A 92 -14.93 -1.06 -12.94
N GLN A 93 -16.12 -1.00 -13.55
CA GLN A 93 -17.34 -0.62 -12.85
C GLN A 93 -17.78 -1.68 -11.81
N PHE A 94 -17.58 -2.96 -12.11
CA PHE A 94 -17.84 -4.02 -11.14
C PHE A 94 -16.92 -3.86 -9.92
N LEU A 95 -15.59 -3.72 -10.14
CA LEU A 95 -14.64 -3.54 -9.07
C LEU A 95 -14.95 -2.28 -8.24
N LYS A 96 -15.26 -1.16 -8.91
CA LYS A 96 -15.62 0.11 -8.28
C LYS A 96 -16.83 0.00 -7.35
N ASN A 97 -17.78 -0.85 -7.67
CA ASN A 97 -19.04 -0.99 -6.93
C ASN A 97 -19.04 -2.18 -5.97
N ASP A 98 -17.99 -3.01 -5.95
CA ASP A 98 -17.92 -4.17 -5.06
C ASP A 98 -17.90 -3.75 -3.59
N PRO A 99 -18.92 -4.14 -2.79
CA PRO A 99 -19.05 -3.68 -1.41
C PRO A 99 -17.86 -4.06 -0.53
N LYS A 100 -17.29 -5.25 -0.74
CA LYS A 100 -16.14 -5.74 0.04
C LYS A 100 -14.91 -4.89 -0.23
N ASN A 101 -14.53 -4.71 -1.51
CA ASN A 101 -13.36 -3.94 -1.88
C ASN A 101 -13.49 -2.46 -1.46
N ARG A 102 -14.70 -1.89 -1.55
CA ARG A 102 -14.98 -0.53 -1.06
C ARG A 102 -14.80 -0.42 0.45
N ALA A 103 -15.31 -1.38 1.22
CA ALA A 103 -15.17 -1.37 2.68
C ALA A 103 -13.70 -1.49 3.10
N GLU A 104 -12.94 -2.38 2.48
CA GLU A 104 -11.49 -2.53 2.73
C GLU A 104 -10.72 -1.27 2.35
N ASN A 105 -11.03 -0.64 1.21
CA ASN A 105 -10.39 0.60 0.77
C ASN A 105 -10.71 1.76 1.72
N LEU A 106 -11.98 1.91 2.10
CA LEU A 106 -12.42 2.99 3.00
C LEU A 106 -11.76 2.89 4.38
N MET A 107 -11.61 1.67 4.92
CA MET A 107 -10.91 1.46 6.19
C MET A 107 -9.47 1.97 6.15
N ILE A 108 -8.75 1.73 5.06
CA ILE A 108 -7.38 2.23 4.90
C ILE A 108 -7.34 3.73 4.64
N VAL A 109 -8.32 4.27 3.94
CA VAL A 109 -8.46 5.73 3.77
C VAL A 109 -8.63 6.41 5.13
N ASP A 110 -9.51 5.91 6.00
CA ASP A 110 -9.72 6.48 7.33
C ASP A 110 -8.47 6.40 8.22
N LEU A 111 -7.76 5.28 8.16
CA LEU A 111 -6.49 5.11 8.86
C LEU A 111 -5.47 6.17 8.41
N LEU A 112 -5.25 6.31 7.11
CA LEU A 112 -4.30 7.28 6.56
C LEU A 112 -4.73 8.73 6.78
N ARG A 113 -6.03 9.03 6.76
CA ARG A 113 -6.55 10.35 7.16
C ARG A 113 -6.17 10.69 8.61
N ASN A 114 -6.34 9.73 9.51
CA ASN A 114 -5.94 9.90 10.90
C ASN A 114 -4.43 10.11 11.03
N ASP A 115 -3.62 9.32 10.34
CA ASP A 115 -2.16 9.42 10.41
C ASP A 115 -1.62 10.71 9.80
N LEU A 116 -2.13 11.12 8.63
CA LEU A 116 -1.81 12.41 8.04
C LEU A 116 -2.32 13.57 8.90
N GLY A 117 -3.46 13.42 9.57
CA GLY A 117 -4.00 14.44 10.47
C GLY A 117 -3.07 14.80 11.61
N LYS A 118 -2.27 13.86 12.11
CA LYS A 118 -1.28 14.09 13.19
C LYS A 118 -0.15 15.04 12.80
N ILE A 119 0.13 15.17 11.50
CA ILE A 119 1.30 15.89 10.95
C ILE A 119 0.92 17.03 10.00
N SER A 120 -0.35 17.27 9.83
CA SER A 120 -0.90 18.28 8.91
C SER A 120 -1.50 19.46 9.64
N ILE A 121 -1.67 20.56 8.94
CA ILE A 121 -2.45 21.71 9.42
C ILE A 121 -3.90 21.25 9.60
N PRO A 122 -4.53 21.49 10.78
CA PRO A 122 -5.92 21.10 11.02
C PRO A 122 -6.88 21.59 9.92
N GLY A 123 -7.81 20.72 9.50
CA GLY A 123 -8.79 21.00 8.45
C GLY A 123 -8.28 20.88 7.00
N THR A 124 -6.99 20.57 6.79
CA THR A 124 -6.42 20.43 5.44
C THR A 124 -6.47 19.02 4.87
N VAL A 125 -6.74 18.00 5.69
CA VAL A 125 -6.86 16.62 5.21
C VAL A 125 -8.15 16.46 4.40
N LYS A 126 -8.01 16.08 3.14
CA LYS A 126 -9.10 15.90 2.18
C LYS A 126 -8.97 14.55 1.47
N VAL A 127 -10.09 14.05 0.97
CA VAL A 127 -10.15 12.86 0.12
C VAL A 127 -10.81 13.27 -1.21
N PRO A 128 -10.04 13.81 -2.16
CA PRO A 128 -10.60 14.30 -3.42
C PRO A 128 -11.17 13.17 -4.30
N ASN A 129 -10.60 11.97 -4.20
CA ASN A 129 -11.04 10.83 -5.02
C ASN A 129 -11.16 9.58 -4.16
N LEU A 130 -12.32 8.90 -4.26
CA LEU A 130 -12.60 7.60 -3.65
C LEU A 130 -12.89 6.57 -4.73
N PHE A 131 -12.33 5.36 -4.55
CA PHE A 131 -12.64 4.18 -5.36
C PHE A 131 -12.37 4.39 -6.86
N ASP A 132 -11.31 5.09 -7.20
CA ASP A 132 -10.86 5.24 -8.58
C ASP A 132 -10.24 3.92 -9.06
N VAL A 133 -10.70 3.41 -10.21
CA VAL A 133 -10.20 2.15 -10.76
C VAL A 133 -9.34 2.43 -11.97
N GLN A 134 -8.07 2.05 -11.88
CA GLN A 134 -7.09 2.23 -12.95
C GLN A 134 -6.58 0.88 -13.44
N GLN A 135 -6.26 0.81 -14.73
CA GLN A 135 -5.65 -0.36 -15.32
C GLN A 135 -4.13 -0.22 -15.34
N HIS A 136 -3.44 -1.24 -14.83
CA HIS A 136 -1.99 -1.38 -14.87
C HIS A 136 -1.64 -2.72 -15.52
N GLY A 137 -1.31 -2.68 -16.82
CA GLY A 137 -1.10 -3.89 -17.60
C GLY A 137 -2.38 -4.76 -17.64
N GLU A 138 -2.29 -5.98 -17.16
CA GLU A 138 -3.41 -6.93 -17.10
C GLU A 138 -4.23 -6.86 -15.80
N VAL A 139 -3.97 -5.88 -14.95
CA VAL A 139 -4.57 -5.78 -13.63
C VAL A 139 -5.35 -4.47 -13.49
N LEU A 140 -6.59 -4.57 -12.99
CA LEU A 140 -7.39 -3.45 -12.51
C LEU A 140 -7.10 -3.26 -11.01
N GLN A 141 -6.90 -2.02 -10.59
CA GLN A 141 -6.64 -1.69 -9.19
C GLN A 141 -7.52 -0.52 -8.75
N MET A 142 -8.13 -0.68 -7.55
CA MET A 142 -8.91 0.38 -6.93
C MET A 142 -8.02 1.18 -6.00
N THR A 143 -7.96 2.49 -6.21
CA THR A 143 -7.19 3.45 -5.40
C THR A 143 -8.09 4.55 -4.87
N SER A 144 -7.70 5.14 -3.75
CA SER A 144 -8.27 6.40 -3.27
C SER A 144 -7.14 7.41 -3.07
N THR A 145 -7.45 8.70 -3.13
CA THR A 145 -6.44 9.74 -2.94
C THR A 145 -6.74 10.51 -1.67
N ILE A 146 -5.73 10.67 -0.81
CA ILE A 146 -5.78 11.48 0.39
C ILE A 146 -4.73 12.57 0.24
N GLU A 147 -5.13 13.81 0.47
CA GLU A 147 -4.27 14.99 0.40
C GLU A 147 -4.29 15.73 1.72
N ALA A 148 -3.16 16.35 2.07
CA ALA A 148 -3.04 17.18 3.24
C ALA A 148 -1.96 18.25 3.06
N THR A 149 -2.01 19.30 3.88
CA THR A 149 -0.93 20.30 3.98
C THR A 149 -0.14 20.04 5.26
N ALA A 150 1.14 19.75 5.10
CA ALA A 150 2.05 19.50 6.23
C ALA A 150 2.11 20.68 7.19
N SER A 151 2.26 20.40 8.48
CA SER A 151 2.58 21.42 9.48
C SER A 151 3.95 22.05 9.21
N ASN A 152 4.13 23.32 9.58
CA ASN A 152 5.35 24.09 9.25
C ASN A 152 6.65 23.46 9.80
N ASN A 153 6.57 22.69 10.87
CA ASN A 153 7.72 22.08 11.56
C ASN A 153 7.84 20.58 11.28
N LEU A 154 7.26 20.08 10.19
CA LEU A 154 7.31 18.65 9.86
C LEU A 154 8.73 18.21 9.49
N THR A 155 9.34 17.39 10.34
CA THR A 155 10.62 16.73 10.06
C THR A 155 10.40 15.36 9.43
N LEU A 156 11.42 14.82 8.76
CA LEU A 156 11.37 13.45 8.22
C LEU A 156 11.11 12.42 9.33
N LEU A 157 11.71 12.61 10.50
CA LEU A 157 11.51 11.71 11.64
C LEU A 157 10.07 11.72 12.14
N SER A 158 9.47 12.91 12.31
CA SER A 158 8.07 13.05 12.73
C SER A 158 7.10 12.50 11.68
N LEU A 159 7.40 12.72 10.39
CA LEU A 159 6.67 12.11 9.28
C LEU A 159 6.67 10.58 9.40
N LEU A 160 7.87 9.97 9.46
CA LEU A 160 7.99 8.52 9.56
C LEU A 160 7.32 7.94 10.80
N LYS A 161 7.46 8.59 11.96
CA LYS A 161 6.78 8.17 13.19
C LYS A 161 5.25 8.20 13.10
N ALA A 162 4.69 9.10 12.30
CA ALA A 162 3.24 9.21 12.15
C ALA A 162 2.65 8.16 11.21
N ILE A 163 3.39 7.77 10.15
CA ILE A 163 2.84 6.95 9.06
C ILE A 163 3.47 5.56 8.95
N PHE A 164 4.58 5.28 9.64
CA PHE A 164 5.29 4.01 9.56
C PHE A 164 5.30 3.29 10.92
N PRO A 165 5.08 1.95 10.94
CA PRO A 165 4.71 1.13 9.79
C PRO A 165 3.30 1.43 9.30
N CYS A 166 3.08 1.29 7.98
CA CYS A 166 1.77 1.55 7.40
C CYS A 166 0.73 0.55 7.91
N GLY A 167 -0.39 1.03 8.45
CA GLY A 167 -1.45 0.19 8.98
C GLY A 167 -2.11 -0.71 7.92
N SER A 168 -2.01 -0.36 6.63
CA SER A 168 -2.45 -1.25 5.53
C SER A 168 -1.66 -2.57 5.48
N VAL A 169 -0.48 -2.63 6.11
CA VAL A 169 0.40 -3.81 6.19
C VAL A 169 0.37 -4.45 7.57
N THR A 170 0.38 -3.64 8.62
CA THR A 170 0.52 -4.13 10.01
C THR A 170 -0.81 -4.35 10.73
N GLY A 171 -1.90 -3.80 10.22
CA GLY A 171 -3.17 -3.68 10.92
C GLY A 171 -3.22 -2.44 11.82
N THR A 172 -4.34 -2.25 12.49
CA THR A 172 -4.60 -1.13 13.42
C THR A 172 -4.76 -1.65 14.82
#